data_b0941816d42c7808c427c12df49c6c7a
#
_entry.id   b0941816d42c7808c427c12df49c6c7a
#
_cell.length_a   1.000
_cell.length_b   1.000
_cell.length_c   1.000
_cell.angle_alpha   90.00
_cell.angle_beta   90.00
_cell.angle_gamma   90.00
#
_symmetry.space_group_name_H-M   'P 1'
#
loop_
_entity.id
_entity.type
_entity.pdbx_description
1 polymer ?
#
loop_
_entity_poly.entity_id
_entity_poly.type
_entity_poly.pdbx_seq_one_letter_code
_entity_poly.pdbx_strand_id
1 'polypeptide(L)'
;MPAENLTITAQWRDIAAPTGEIKIAENDWKSFLNTITFGLFFKDTQTVTVTATDNSGETVTIEYLLSEKALAESELAGMTFTAYSAPFSINPDNEYVIYAKLTDTSGNVAYINTNGIVLDGTSPVITGIEAGKTYCAAQTITVDEKYIGTVKVNGTEVILDENGQFILSPASGEQTIVVTDKAGNETRVIVTVNDGHTYEWQSENGQYWQKCKFCNHETAKKDIPTINISGADKVCRTQDYKFSFTLPEGATDAAYGYEFIGLGDGPLTPTFEGGMYCGVIKSAAYPAEETSFKLIVSAKTADGFEFSAEKTVAIQNAHSGGTATCTNKAVCEICGESYGELDPNNHANLKHIDAKAATKTSEGNIEYWYCSGCKKYYKDAKATQEITKDQTVTAKLPGGTVKPGADKSPQTGDNSNLLLWIALLFISGGAAIGTTVVSRKKKYNK
;
A
#
# COMPACT_ATOMS: atom_id res chain seq x y z
N MET A 1 68.28 -111.68 14.16
CA MET A 1 67.46 -110.49 14.47
C MET A 1 66.54 -110.22 13.30
N PRO A 2 65.29 -110.35 13.51
CA PRO A 2 64.39 -110.04 12.42
C PRO A 2 64.41 -108.52 12.10
N ALA A 3 64.49 -108.17 10.85
CA ALA A 3 64.39 -106.81 10.40
C ALA A 3 62.92 -106.34 10.58
N GLU A 4 62.76 -105.37 11.54
CA GLU A 4 61.48 -104.68 11.69
C GLU A 4 61.26 -103.82 10.46
N ASN A 5 60.16 -104.01 9.78
CA ASN A 5 59.74 -103.08 8.69
C ASN A 5 59.34 -101.72 9.28
N LEU A 6 60.23 -100.73 9.08
CA LEU A 6 59.97 -99.40 9.43
C LEU A 6 59.06 -98.83 8.35
N THR A 7 57.78 -98.62 8.69
CA THR A 7 56.82 -97.92 7.80
C THR A 7 56.97 -96.41 8.08
N ILE A 8 57.58 -95.70 7.15
CA ILE A 8 57.59 -94.17 7.19
C ILE A 8 56.33 -93.71 6.53
N THR A 9 55.42 -93.16 7.26
CA THR A 9 54.24 -92.48 6.76
C THR A 9 54.58 -91.00 6.59
N ALA A 10 54.63 -90.47 5.37
CA ALA A 10 54.78 -89.09 5.08
C ALA A 10 53.48 -88.36 5.50
N GLN A 11 53.59 -87.46 6.47
CA GLN A 11 52.50 -86.55 6.77
C GLN A 11 52.72 -85.23 5.98
N TRP A 12 51.89 -85.03 5.03
CA TRP A 12 51.85 -83.81 4.25
C TRP A 12 51.07 -82.75 5.07
N ARG A 13 51.69 -81.64 5.40
CA ARG A 13 51.04 -80.49 5.99
C ARG A 13 50.82 -79.41 4.90
N ASP A 14 49.61 -78.95 4.75
CA ASP A 14 49.35 -77.82 3.90
C ASP A 14 50.03 -76.56 4.51
N ILE A 15 50.78 -75.82 3.69
CA ILE A 15 51.49 -74.64 4.01
C ILE A 15 51.04 -73.41 3.19
N ALA A 16 50.10 -73.63 2.24
CA ALA A 16 49.56 -72.59 1.39
C ALA A 16 48.47 -71.85 2.16
N ALA A 17 48.53 -70.53 2.18
CA ALA A 17 47.45 -69.78 2.72
C ALA A 17 46.22 -69.68 1.81
N PRO A 18 45.00 -69.66 2.31
CA PRO A 18 43.79 -69.54 1.52
C PRO A 18 43.74 -68.24 0.73
N THR A 19 42.98 -68.26 -0.37
CA THR A 19 42.70 -67.12 -1.21
C THR A 19 41.24 -66.73 -1.07
N GLY A 20 40.88 -65.47 -1.33
CA GLY A 20 39.51 -64.99 -1.25
C GLY A 20 39.27 -63.67 -1.93
N GLU A 21 38.05 -63.23 -1.83
CA GLU A 21 37.56 -62.00 -2.47
C GLU A 21 36.57 -61.31 -1.56
N ILE A 22 36.74 -60.00 -1.39
CA ILE A 22 35.70 -59.11 -0.87
C ILE A 22 35.05 -58.43 -2.03
N LYS A 23 33.71 -58.49 -2.12
CA LYS A 23 32.93 -57.85 -3.17
C LYS A 23 31.93 -56.88 -2.61
N ILE A 24 31.86 -55.64 -3.22
CA ILE A 24 30.88 -54.61 -2.94
C ILE A 24 30.46 -54.00 -4.26
N ALA A 25 29.16 -54.06 -4.59
CA ALA A 25 28.65 -53.69 -5.90
C ALA A 25 29.46 -54.33 -7.03
N GLU A 26 30.01 -53.57 -7.95
CA GLU A 26 30.83 -54.07 -9.07
C GLU A 26 32.35 -54.13 -8.74
N ASN A 27 32.71 -53.75 -7.52
CA ASN A 27 34.12 -53.75 -7.10
C ASN A 27 34.50 -55.02 -6.34
N ASP A 28 35.71 -55.54 -6.60
CA ASP A 28 36.28 -56.71 -5.91
C ASP A 28 37.71 -56.48 -5.49
N TRP A 29 38.11 -57.14 -4.39
CA TRP A 29 39.46 -57.10 -3.82
C TRP A 29 39.91 -58.53 -3.44
N LYS A 30 41.05 -58.94 -4.00
CA LYS A 30 41.56 -60.31 -3.88
C LYS A 30 42.91 -60.38 -3.16
N SER A 31 43.45 -59.26 -2.73
CA SER A 31 44.77 -59.16 -2.11
C SER A 31 44.78 -58.07 -1.02
N PHE A 32 45.81 -58.13 -0.22
CA PHE A 32 46.06 -57.09 0.75
C PHE A 32 46.63 -55.82 0.05
N LEU A 33 45.96 -54.69 0.24
CA LEU A 33 46.38 -53.37 -0.28
C LEU A 33 47.17 -52.65 0.82
N ASN A 34 48.45 -52.33 0.54
CA ASN A 34 49.29 -51.56 1.45
C ASN A 34 49.03 -50.05 1.40
N THR A 35 48.40 -49.61 0.33
CA THR A 35 47.99 -48.19 0.16
C THR A 35 46.48 -48.09 0.02
N ILE A 36 45.85 -47.37 0.94
CA ILE A 36 44.40 -47.17 0.96
C ILE A 36 44.13 -45.70 0.59
N THR A 37 43.23 -45.52 -0.35
CA THR A 37 42.70 -44.19 -0.74
C THR A 37 41.19 -44.21 -0.60
N PHE A 38 40.64 -43.21 0.07
CA PHE A 38 39.17 -43.05 0.19
C PHE A 38 38.62 -42.39 -1.09
N GLY A 39 38.54 -43.13 -2.16
CA GLY A 39 38.12 -42.67 -3.50
C GLY A 39 36.90 -43.35 -4.05
N LEU A 40 36.30 -44.30 -3.35
CA LEU A 40 35.11 -45.02 -3.72
C LEU A 40 33.92 -44.50 -2.91
N PHE A 41 32.97 -43.87 -3.56
CA PHE A 41 31.81 -43.22 -2.93
C PHE A 41 30.52 -43.92 -3.25
N PHE A 42 29.65 -44.09 -2.28
CA PHE A 42 28.29 -44.59 -2.42
C PHE A 42 27.33 -43.77 -1.61
N LYS A 43 26.16 -43.51 -2.15
CA LYS A 43 25.06 -42.84 -1.51
C LYS A 43 24.27 -43.73 -0.54
N ASP A 44 24.03 -44.94 -0.97
CA ASP A 44 23.14 -45.88 -0.29
C ASP A 44 23.91 -47.01 0.39
N THR A 45 23.25 -47.67 1.36
CA THR A 45 23.71 -48.90 2.01
C THR A 45 24.25 -49.89 0.98
N GLN A 46 25.44 -50.41 1.26
CA GLN A 46 26.08 -51.43 0.40
C GLN A 46 26.12 -52.77 1.11
N THR A 47 26.01 -53.84 0.31
CA THR A 47 26.16 -55.22 0.78
C THR A 47 27.59 -55.69 0.52
N VAL A 48 28.22 -56.21 1.57
CA VAL A 48 29.55 -56.80 1.53
C VAL A 48 29.44 -58.32 1.46
N THR A 49 30.06 -58.91 0.45
CA THR A 49 30.17 -60.36 0.32
C THR A 49 31.64 -60.76 0.38
N VAL A 50 31.98 -61.76 1.21
CA VAL A 50 33.32 -62.33 1.27
C VAL A 50 33.25 -63.79 0.89
N THR A 51 34.12 -64.21 -0.04
CA THR A 51 34.28 -65.59 -0.42
C THR A 51 35.72 -66.00 -0.25
N ALA A 52 35.94 -67.30 0.05
CA ALA A 52 37.28 -67.83 0.18
C ALA A 52 37.35 -69.25 -0.29
N THR A 53 38.50 -69.63 -0.79
CA THR A 53 38.82 -70.98 -1.21
C THR A 53 40.24 -71.36 -0.81
N ASP A 54 40.47 -72.62 -0.59
CA ASP A 54 41.81 -73.14 -0.33
C ASP A 54 42.17 -74.26 -1.39
N ASN A 55 43.47 -74.39 -1.60
CA ASN A 55 44.01 -75.42 -2.54
C ASN A 55 43.76 -76.87 -2.09
N SER A 56 43.57 -77.11 -0.79
CA SER A 56 43.20 -78.41 -0.22
C SER A 56 41.77 -78.80 -0.56
N GLY A 57 40.90 -77.82 -0.94
CA GLY A 57 39.46 -78.02 -1.11
C GLY A 57 38.68 -78.14 0.18
N GLU A 58 39.33 -77.88 1.33
CA GLU A 58 38.70 -77.86 2.62
C GLU A 58 38.04 -76.46 2.92
N THR A 59 37.22 -76.41 3.95
CA THR A 59 36.52 -75.19 4.34
C THR A 59 37.47 -74.16 4.90
N VAL A 60 37.30 -72.86 4.47
CA VAL A 60 38.03 -71.75 4.97
C VAL A 60 37.19 -71.04 6.01
N THR A 61 37.73 -70.76 7.16
CA THR A 61 37.12 -69.86 8.16
C THR A 61 37.32 -68.41 7.72
N ILE A 62 36.22 -67.66 7.57
CA ILE A 62 36.22 -66.28 7.17
C ILE A 62 35.83 -65.42 8.40
N GLU A 63 36.64 -64.44 8.73
CA GLU A 63 36.35 -63.42 9.73
C GLU A 63 36.58 -62.04 9.11
N TYR A 64 35.85 -61.04 9.54
CA TYR A 64 35.98 -59.66 9.01
C TYR A 64 36.16 -58.63 10.12
N LEU A 65 36.77 -57.50 9.76
CA LEU A 65 36.95 -56.32 10.61
C LEU A 65 36.59 -55.08 9.79
N LEU A 66 35.75 -54.19 10.35
CA LEU A 66 35.46 -52.86 9.80
C LEU A 66 36.37 -51.85 10.51
N SER A 67 37.02 -50.97 9.75
CA SER A 67 37.86 -49.89 10.26
C SER A 67 37.57 -48.61 9.48
N GLU A 68 37.57 -47.49 10.17
CA GLU A 68 37.44 -46.16 9.57
C GLU A 68 38.79 -45.64 9.03
N LYS A 69 39.88 -46.35 9.25
CA LYS A 69 41.24 -45.99 8.82
C LYS A 69 41.99 -47.19 8.26
N ALA A 70 42.99 -46.88 7.45
CA ALA A 70 43.94 -47.86 6.98
C ALA A 70 44.72 -48.48 8.17
N LEU A 71 44.84 -49.82 8.20
CA LEU A 71 45.64 -50.58 9.13
C LEU A 71 46.73 -51.35 8.38
N ALA A 72 47.93 -51.39 8.89
CA ALA A 72 48.99 -52.24 8.36
C ALA A 72 48.71 -53.73 8.69
N GLU A 73 49.17 -54.61 7.83
CA GLU A 73 48.95 -56.06 8.01
C GLU A 73 49.48 -56.55 9.37
N SER A 74 50.61 -55.99 9.84
CA SER A 74 51.19 -56.29 11.16
C SER A 74 50.28 -55.91 12.34
N GLU A 75 49.38 -54.95 12.19
CA GLU A 75 48.43 -54.51 13.21
C GLU A 75 47.25 -55.50 13.33
N LEU A 76 46.89 -56.17 12.23
CA LEU A 76 45.73 -57.07 12.15
C LEU A 76 45.80 -58.25 13.09
N ALA A 77 47.01 -58.81 13.36
CA ALA A 77 47.20 -59.94 14.25
C ALA A 77 46.72 -59.70 15.69
N GLY A 78 46.68 -58.42 16.12
CA GLY A 78 46.20 -58.01 17.45
C GLY A 78 44.73 -57.55 17.49
N MET A 79 44.05 -57.52 16.36
CA MET A 79 42.69 -57.04 16.26
C MET A 79 41.64 -58.14 16.49
N THR A 80 40.46 -57.76 16.93
CA THR A 80 39.35 -58.67 17.10
C THR A 80 38.52 -58.69 15.84
N PHE A 81 38.40 -59.81 15.16
CA PHE A 81 37.60 -60.03 13.98
C PHE A 81 36.23 -60.62 14.34
N THR A 82 35.24 -60.33 13.53
CA THR A 82 33.90 -60.90 13.64
C THR A 82 33.76 -62.04 12.67
N ALA A 83 33.19 -63.20 13.12
CA ALA A 83 32.95 -64.33 12.25
C ALA A 83 32.01 -63.96 11.10
N TYR A 84 32.38 -64.32 9.88
CA TYR A 84 31.57 -64.11 8.70
C TYR A 84 30.75 -65.36 8.38
N SER A 85 29.42 -65.27 8.37
CA SER A 85 28.54 -66.37 8.08
C SER A 85 27.59 -66.10 6.89
N ALA A 86 27.38 -64.82 6.57
CA ALA A 86 26.52 -64.37 5.49
C ALA A 86 26.92 -62.94 5.08
N PRO A 87 26.51 -62.48 3.90
CA PRO A 87 26.67 -61.10 3.48
C PRO A 87 26.10 -60.12 4.53
N PHE A 88 26.80 -59.01 4.78
CA PHE A 88 26.40 -57.98 5.72
C PHE A 88 26.36 -56.60 5.08
N SER A 89 25.66 -55.66 5.70
CA SER A 89 25.47 -54.33 5.18
C SER A 89 26.42 -53.33 5.90
N ILE A 90 26.95 -52.38 5.12
CA ILE A 90 27.58 -51.16 5.59
C ILE A 90 26.67 -49.98 5.27
N ASN A 91 26.54 -49.03 6.21
CA ASN A 91 25.54 -47.96 6.17
C ASN A 91 26.16 -46.61 5.86
N PRO A 92 25.35 -45.66 5.30
CA PRO A 92 25.79 -44.30 5.03
C PRO A 92 26.32 -43.53 6.24
N ASP A 93 26.97 -42.40 5.97
CA ASP A 93 27.59 -41.45 6.89
C ASP A 93 28.76 -42.03 7.66
N ASN A 94 29.50 -42.96 7.01
CA ASN A 94 30.70 -43.55 7.56
C ASN A 94 31.74 -43.83 6.48
N GLU A 95 32.98 -43.95 6.91
CA GLU A 95 34.13 -44.40 6.12
C GLU A 95 34.49 -45.83 6.50
N TYR A 96 34.85 -46.65 5.54
CA TYR A 96 35.17 -48.04 5.80
C TYR A 96 36.42 -48.50 5.03
N VAL A 97 37.26 -49.23 5.72
CA VAL A 97 38.15 -50.21 5.12
C VAL A 97 37.77 -51.58 5.69
N ILE A 98 37.47 -52.54 4.85
CA ILE A 98 37.03 -53.88 5.25
C ILE A 98 38.21 -54.82 5.12
N TYR A 99 38.58 -55.45 6.21
CA TYR A 99 39.59 -56.50 6.26
C TYR A 99 38.93 -57.86 6.42
N ALA A 100 39.36 -58.82 5.67
CA ALA A 100 38.97 -60.21 5.86
C ALA A 100 40.20 -61.03 6.22
N LYS A 101 40.06 -61.83 7.27
CA LYS A 101 41.02 -62.83 7.70
C LYS A 101 40.50 -64.19 7.27
N LEU A 102 41.28 -64.89 6.47
CA LEU A 102 40.99 -66.21 5.92
C LEU A 102 41.92 -67.20 6.61
N THR A 103 41.34 -68.24 7.19
CA THR A 103 42.12 -69.28 7.90
C THR A 103 41.70 -70.68 7.38
N ASP A 104 42.63 -71.48 6.86
CA ASP A 104 42.39 -72.81 6.48
C ASP A 104 42.38 -73.81 7.70
N THR A 105 42.08 -75.06 7.45
CA THR A 105 42.05 -76.06 8.49
C THR A 105 43.45 -76.46 9.01
N SER A 106 44.53 -76.14 8.27
CA SER A 106 45.93 -76.30 8.67
C SER A 106 46.46 -75.11 9.48
N GLY A 107 45.69 -74.06 9.61
CA GLY A 107 46.09 -72.87 10.40
C GLY A 107 46.88 -71.80 9.60
N ASN A 108 46.97 -71.95 8.26
CA ASN A 108 47.58 -70.89 7.46
C ASN A 108 46.58 -69.71 7.32
N VAL A 109 47.09 -68.51 7.39
CA VAL A 109 46.29 -67.26 7.43
C VAL A 109 46.66 -66.37 6.27
N ALA A 110 45.64 -65.82 5.57
CA ALA A 110 45.76 -64.71 4.62
C ALA A 110 44.88 -63.57 5.03
N TYR A 111 45.33 -62.37 4.75
CA TYR A 111 44.55 -61.13 4.91
C TYR A 111 44.32 -60.55 3.52
N ILE A 112 43.09 -60.08 3.31
CA ILE A 112 42.70 -59.26 2.16
C ILE A 112 41.94 -58.04 2.65
N ASN A 113 41.95 -56.93 1.92
CA ASN A 113 41.19 -55.74 2.31
C ASN A 113 40.68 -54.98 1.13
N THR A 114 39.67 -54.14 1.37
CA THR A 114 39.18 -53.20 0.41
C THR A 114 40.06 -51.93 0.36
N ASN A 115 39.93 -51.14 -0.70
CA ASN A 115 40.30 -49.74 -0.65
C ASN A 115 39.39 -48.98 0.33
N GLY A 116 39.67 -47.71 0.62
CA GLY A 116 38.80 -46.84 1.43
C GLY A 116 37.48 -46.58 0.69
N ILE A 117 36.41 -46.81 1.41
CA ILE A 117 35.04 -46.65 0.94
C ILE A 117 34.40 -45.55 1.78
N VAL A 118 33.73 -44.60 1.12
CA VAL A 118 32.95 -43.54 1.77
C VAL A 118 31.47 -43.81 1.43
N LEU A 119 30.69 -44.06 2.45
CA LEU A 119 29.23 -44.03 2.32
C LEU A 119 28.74 -42.73 2.85
N ASP A 120 28.11 -41.93 2.00
CA ASP A 120 27.62 -40.60 2.33
C ASP A 120 26.18 -40.43 1.82
N GLY A 121 25.23 -40.51 2.73
CA GLY A 121 23.79 -40.34 2.47
C GLY A 121 23.30 -38.92 2.70
N THR A 122 24.16 -38.01 3.16
CA THR A 122 23.81 -36.65 3.49
C THR A 122 23.95 -35.71 2.28
N SER A 123 22.92 -34.93 2.00
CA SER A 123 22.98 -33.97 0.89
C SER A 123 23.74 -32.70 1.32
N PRO A 124 24.48 -32.06 0.40
CA PRO A 124 25.15 -30.79 0.65
C PRO A 124 24.21 -29.71 1.19
N VAL A 125 24.70 -28.86 2.08
CA VAL A 125 23.95 -27.73 2.65
C VAL A 125 24.35 -26.42 1.97
N ILE A 126 23.38 -25.67 1.45
CA ILE A 126 23.58 -24.36 0.84
C ILE A 126 23.05 -23.31 1.80
N THR A 127 23.88 -22.32 2.16
CA THR A 127 23.50 -21.17 3.01
C THR A 127 23.85 -19.84 2.34
N GLY A 128 23.34 -18.71 2.91
CA GLY A 128 23.47 -17.38 2.32
C GLY A 128 22.28 -16.97 1.44
N ILE A 129 21.43 -17.93 1.07
CA ILE A 129 20.20 -17.69 0.29
C ILE A 129 19.04 -18.56 0.79
N GLU A 130 17.83 -18.15 0.45
CA GLU A 130 16.58 -18.88 0.69
C GLU A 130 15.88 -19.17 -0.63
N ALA A 131 15.38 -20.39 -0.79
CA ALA A 131 14.69 -20.82 -2.02
C ALA A 131 13.48 -19.92 -2.35
N GLY A 132 13.36 -19.53 -3.62
CA GLY A 132 12.27 -18.72 -4.15
C GLY A 132 12.40 -17.22 -3.81
N LYS A 133 13.44 -16.79 -3.09
CA LYS A 133 13.63 -15.39 -2.71
C LYS A 133 14.27 -14.58 -3.84
N THR A 134 13.90 -13.29 -3.89
CA THR A 134 14.54 -12.31 -4.77
C THR A 134 15.45 -11.39 -3.96
N TYR A 135 16.67 -11.23 -4.42
CA TYR A 135 17.71 -10.37 -3.85
C TYR A 135 17.96 -9.18 -4.77
N CYS A 136 18.43 -8.07 -4.20
CA CYS A 136 18.68 -6.81 -4.91
C CYS A 136 20.16 -6.51 -5.13
N ALA A 137 21.02 -7.46 -4.80
CA ALA A 137 22.47 -7.39 -4.97
C ALA A 137 23.06 -8.80 -4.95
N ALA A 138 24.30 -8.92 -5.38
CA ALA A 138 25.07 -10.16 -5.30
C ALA A 138 25.03 -10.78 -3.89
N GLN A 139 24.96 -12.11 -3.83
CA GLN A 139 24.90 -12.89 -2.58
C GLN A 139 26.14 -13.73 -2.44
N THR A 140 26.69 -13.81 -1.24
CA THR A 140 27.71 -14.79 -0.89
C THR A 140 27.05 -16.08 -0.51
N ILE A 141 27.33 -17.13 -1.27
CA ILE A 141 26.80 -18.49 -1.06
C ILE A 141 27.88 -19.30 -0.37
N THR A 142 27.52 -20.01 0.70
CA THR A 142 28.39 -20.99 1.35
C THR A 142 27.85 -22.37 1.15
N VAL A 143 28.71 -23.30 0.74
CA VAL A 143 28.42 -24.72 0.60
C VAL A 143 29.12 -25.46 1.71
N ASP A 144 28.38 -26.15 2.57
CA ASP A 144 28.88 -27.00 3.62
C ASP A 144 28.75 -28.47 3.17
N GLU A 145 29.89 -29.04 2.77
CA GLU A 145 30.00 -30.40 2.28
C GLU A 145 31.47 -30.89 2.37
N LYS A 146 31.67 -32.04 3.01
CA LYS A 146 33.01 -32.66 3.18
C LYS A 146 33.54 -33.24 1.86
N TYR A 147 32.70 -33.87 1.10
CA TYR A 147 33.06 -34.59 -0.13
C TYR A 147 32.47 -33.94 -1.38
N ILE A 148 32.66 -32.65 -1.51
CA ILE A 148 32.09 -31.89 -2.61
C ILE A 148 32.50 -32.48 -3.97
N GLY A 149 31.53 -32.64 -4.84
CA GLY A 149 31.69 -33.05 -6.22
C GLY A 149 31.68 -31.89 -7.18
N THR A 150 30.49 -31.34 -7.46
CA THR A 150 30.34 -30.19 -8.38
C THR A 150 29.39 -29.14 -7.82
N VAL A 151 29.68 -27.86 -8.09
CA VAL A 151 28.76 -26.73 -7.87
C VAL A 151 28.45 -26.12 -9.21
N LYS A 152 27.18 -25.97 -9.53
CA LYS A 152 26.75 -25.38 -10.81
C LYS A 152 25.71 -24.28 -10.58
N VAL A 153 25.85 -23.20 -11.31
CA VAL A 153 24.85 -22.13 -11.42
C VAL A 153 24.36 -22.09 -12.87
N ASN A 154 23.06 -22.31 -13.05
CA ASN A 154 22.45 -22.42 -14.40
C ASN A 154 23.16 -23.43 -15.31
N GLY A 155 23.63 -24.53 -14.73
CA GLY A 155 24.36 -25.59 -15.46
C GLY A 155 25.84 -25.30 -15.69
N THR A 156 26.35 -24.11 -15.40
CA THR A 156 27.76 -23.75 -15.50
C THR A 156 28.48 -24.01 -14.18
N GLU A 157 29.60 -24.71 -14.23
CA GLU A 157 30.38 -25.03 -13.04
C GLU A 157 31.02 -23.76 -12.42
N VAL A 158 31.00 -23.71 -11.09
CA VAL A 158 31.54 -22.62 -10.28
C VAL A 158 32.57 -23.21 -9.33
N ILE A 159 33.70 -22.53 -9.18
CA ILE A 159 34.78 -22.91 -8.27
C ILE A 159 34.53 -22.22 -6.92
N LEU A 160 34.57 -22.98 -5.84
CA LEU A 160 34.53 -22.45 -4.48
C LEU A 160 35.89 -21.93 -4.06
N ASP A 161 35.88 -20.90 -3.23
CA ASP A 161 37.10 -20.45 -2.52
C ASP A 161 37.49 -21.41 -1.39
N GLU A 162 38.56 -21.08 -0.67
CA GLU A 162 39.08 -21.88 0.47
C GLU A 162 38.14 -21.98 1.66
N ASN A 163 37.09 -21.13 1.72
CA ASN A 163 36.05 -21.17 2.75
C ASN A 163 34.78 -21.88 2.28
N GLY A 164 34.79 -22.52 1.13
CA GLY A 164 33.62 -23.15 0.55
C GLY A 164 32.60 -22.17 0.00
N GLN A 165 33.01 -20.98 -0.45
CA GLN A 165 32.14 -19.89 -0.86
C GLN A 165 32.31 -19.50 -2.32
N PHE A 166 31.24 -18.92 -2.87
CA PHE A 166 31.26 -18.22 -4.16
C PHE A 166 30.29 -17.04 -4.16
N ILE A 167 30.47 -16.12 -5.08
CA ILE A 167 29.58 -14.96 -5.26
C ILE A 167 28.58 -15.28 -6.35
N LEU A 168 27.28 -15.26 -6.00
CA LEU A 168 26.17 -15.31 -6.93
C LEU A 168 25.87 -13.90 -7.41
N SER A 169 26.29 -13.57 -8.62
CA SER A 169 26.10 -12.26 -9.24
C SER A 169 24.68 -12.07 -9.78
N PRO A 170 24.22 -10.81 -9.93
CA PRO A 170 22.96 -10.51 -10.59
C PRO A 170 22.89 -11.08 -12.01
N ALA A 171 21.73 -11.60 -12.38
CA ALA A 171 21.43 -12.09 -13.71
C ALA A 171 19.94 -11.94 -14.03
N SER A 172 19.61 -11.96 -15.32
CA SER A 172 18.21 -11.90 -15.75
C SER A 172 17.47 -13.20 -15.42
N GLY A 173 16.37 -13.08 -14.69
CA GLY A 173 15.49 -14.20 -14.33
C GLY A 173 15.98 -15.05 -13.16
N GLU A 174 15.40 -16.22 -13.04
CA GLU A 174 15.73 -17.18 -11.97
C GLU A 174 17.10 -17.82 -12.21
N GLN A 175 17.85 -17.99 -11.14
CA GLN A 175 19.12 -18.70 -11.11
C GLN A 175 18.97 -20.00 -10.32
N THR A 176 19.38 -21.09 -10.92
CA THR A 176 19.38 -22.41 -10.30
C THR A 176 20.79 -22.76 -9.84
N ILE A 177 20.95 -22.99 -8.55
CA ILE A 177 22.17 -23.50 -7.94
C ILE A 177 21.96 -25.00 -7.69
N VAL A 178 22.89 -25.81 -8.16
CA VAL A 178 22.91 -27.27 -7.95
C VAL A 178 24.28 -27.64 -7.38
N VAL A 179 24.26 -28.25 -6.22
CA VAL A 179 25.46 -28.79 -5.56
C VAL A 179 25.29 -30.29 -5.51
N THR A 180 26.29 -31.01 -6.02
CA THR A 180 26.34 -32.46 -5.98
C THR A 180 27.63 -32.88 -5.27
N ASP A 181 27.57 -33.81 -4.31
CA ASP A 181 28.74 -34.40 -3.68
C ASP A 181 29.33 -35.53 -4.51
N LYS A 182 30.40 -36.17 -4.03
CA LYS A 182 31.03 -37.29 -4.71
C LYS A 182 30.22 -38.60 -4.63
N ALA A 183 29.31 -38.73 -3.67
CA ALA A 183 28.41 -39.86 -3.52
C ALA A 183 27.19 -39.75 -4.45
N GLY A 184 26.92 -38.53 -5.00
CA GLY A 184 25.80 -38.28 -5.87
C GLY A 184 24.56 -37.73 -5.16
N ASN A 185 24.70 -37.30 -3.90
CA ASN A 185 23.62 -36.51 -3.25
C ASN A 185 23.59 -35.13 -3.84
N GLU A 186 22.37 -34.58 -4.01
CA GLU A 186 22.16 -33.30 -4.67
C GLU A 186 21.30 -32.38 -3.81
N THR A 187 21.69 -31.10 -3.73
CA THR A 187 20.86 -30.02 -3.22
C THR A 187 20.68 -28.98 -4.32
N ARG A 188 19.43 -28.56 -4.52
CA ARG A 188 19.03 -27.57 -5.53
C ARG A 188 18.31 -26.39 -4.89
N VAL A 189 18.73 -25.18 -5.21
CA VAL A 189 18.08 -23.93 -4.78
C VAL A 189 17.85 -23.05 -6.00
N ILE A 190 16.68 -22.40 -6.06
CA ILE A 190 16.31 -21.45 -7.12
C ILE A 190 16.07 -20.10 -6.46
N VAL A 191 16.70 -19.05 -6.96
CA VAL A 191 16.57 -17.67 -6.48
C VAL A 191 16.62 -16.68 -7.66
N THR A 192 16.22 -15.46 -7.41
CA THR A 192 16.45 -14.34 -8.35
C THR A 192 17.40 -13.34 -7.70
N VAL A 193 18.43 -12.88 -8.43
CA VAL A 193 19.34 -11.84 -7.97
C VAL A 193 19.34 -10.71 -8.98
N ASN A 194 18.72 -9.60 -8.63
CA ASN A 194 18.63 -8.41 -9.46
C ASN A 194 19.84 -7.50 -9.28
N ASP A 195 20.16 -6.72 -10.33
CA ASP A 195 21.13 -5.63 -10.25
C ASP A 195 20.44 -4.36 -9.75
N GLY A 196 20.30 -4.23 -8.44
CA GLY A 196 19.67 -3.11 -7.77
C GLY A 196 18.24 -3.34 -7.31
N HIS A 197 17.56 -2.26 -6.93
CA HIS A 197 16.25 -2.28 -6.30
C HIS A 197 15.12 -2.02 -7.29
N THR A 198 14.03 -2.76 -7.14
CA THR A 198 12.75 -2.47 -7.78
C THR A 198 11.85 -1.80 -6.77
N TYR A 199 11.54 -0.52 -6.99
CA TYR A 199 10.81 0.28 -6.02
C TYR A 199 9.33 0.37 -6.29
N GLU A 200 8.57 0.52 -5.20
CA GLU A 200 7.17 0.94 -5.17
C GLU A 200 7.04 2.17 -4.27
N TRP A 201 6.13 3.06 -4.65
CA TRP A 201 5.82 4.22 -3.84
C TRP A 201 5.05 3.83 -2.59
N GLN A 202 5.44 4.43 -1.47
CA GLN A 202 4.77 4.35 -0.18
C GLN A 202 4.45 5.77 0.29
N SER A 203 3.33 5.92 1.04
CA SER A 203 3.01 7.19 1.70
C SER A 203 2.31 6.93 3.02
N GLU A 204 2.70 7.67 4.03
CA GLU A 204 2.11 7.61 5.37
C GLU A 204 2.39 8.91 6.12
N ASN A 205 1.45 9.37 6.94
CA ASN A 205 1.59 10.54 7.80
C ASN A 205 2.08 11.81 7.08
N GLY A 206 1.60 12.05 5.85
CA GLY A 206 1.98 13.21 5.06
C GLY A 206 3.37 13.15 4.43
N GLN A 207 4.01 11.99 4.46
CA GLN A 207 5.31 11.73 3.83
C GLN A 207 5.21 10.66 2.77
N TYR A 208 6.12 10.66 1.80
CA TYR A 208 6.25 9.64 0.77
C TYR A 208 7.70 9.22 0.60
N TRP A 209 7.90 7.99 0.15
CA TRP A 209 9.21 7.40 -0.14
C TRP A 209 9.05 6.21 -1.06
N GLN A 210 10.15 5.68 -1.54
CA GLN A 210 10.17 4.43 -2.28
C GLN A 210 10.66 3.29 -1.39
N LYS A 211 9.98 2.16 -1.43
CA LYS A 211 10.36 0.92 -0.76
C LYS A 211 10.61 -0.18 -1.79
N CYS A 212 11.70 -0.91 -1.61
CA CYS A 212 11.98 -2.04 -2.48
C CYS A 212 10.98 -3.18 -2.27
N LYS A 213 10.50 -3.76 -3.36
CA LYS A 213 9.60 -4.93 -3.36
C LYS A 213 10.20 -6.15 -2.69
N PHE A 214 11.50 -6.31 -2.77
CA PHE A 214 12.19 -7.57 -2.50
C PHE A 214 13.10 -7.54 -1.28
N CYS A 215 13.39 -6.35 -0.76
CA CYS A 215 14.22 -6.19 0.42
C CYS A 215 13.72 -5.02 1.28
N ASN A 216 14.35 -4.80 2.42
CA ASN A 216 13.94 -3.73 3.34
C ASN A 216 14.52 -2.36 3.00
N HIS A 217 15.13 -2.19 1.81
CA HIS A 217 15.70 -0.91 1.42
C HIS A 217 14.59 0.11 1.15
N GLU A 218 14.71 1.27 1.79
CA GLU A 218 13.82 2.42 1.62
C GLU A 218 14.64 3.66 1.28
N THR A 219 14.09 4.51 0.43
CA THR A 219 14.68 5.84 0.17
C THR A 219 14.36 6.80 1.32
N ALA A 220 15.02 7.94 1.36
CA ALA A 220 14.71 8.98 2.32
C ALA A 220 13.25 9.43 2.17
N LYS A 221 12.56 9.58 3.31
CA LYS A 221 11.18 10.10 3.36
C LYS A 221 11.19 11.59 3.06
N LYS A 222 10.22 12.02 2.25
CA LYS A 222 9.98 13.41 1.86
C LYS A 222 8.56 13.79 2.22
N ASP A 223 8.33 15.05 2.56
CA ASP A 223 6.99 15.56 2.84
C ASP A 223 6.19 15.63 1.53
N ILE A 224 4.90 15.23 1.58
CA ILE A 224 3.98 15.35 0.44
C ILE A 224 3.72 16.84 0.22
N PRO A 225 4.02 17.37 -0.97
CA PRO A 225 3.81 18.78 -1.23
C PRO A 225 2.32 19.14 -1.25
N THR A 226 1.99 20.40 -0.92
CA THR A 226 0.61 20.87 -0.87
C THR A 226 0.22 21.55 -2.19
N ILE A 227 -0.93 21.18 -2.74
CA ILE A 227 -1.59 21.89 -3.84
C ILE A 227 -2.59 22.90 -3.23
N ASN A 228 -2.46 24.16 -3.58
CA ASN A 228 -3.39 25.18 -3.14
C ASN A 228 -4.50 25.39 -4.15
N ILE A 229 -5.72 24.97 -3.80
CA ILE A 229 -6.91 25.09 -4.65
C ILE A 229 -7.67 26.37 -4.26
N SER A 230 -7.87 27.26 -5.23
CA SER A 230 -8.66 28.49 -5.11
C SER A 230 -9.95 28.36 -5.94
N GLY A 231 -11.07 28.67 -5.32
CA GLY A 231 -12.39 28.59 -5.93
C GLY A 231 -13.48 28.71 -4.87
N ALA A 232 -14.70 29.04 -5.26
CA ALA A 232 -15.82 29.20 -4.33
C ALA A 232 -16.16 27.86 -3.65
N ASP A 233 -16.69 27.91 -2.41
CA ASP A 233 -17.13 26.72 -1.68
C ASP A 233 -18.55 26.27 -2.13
N LYS A 234 -19.21 27.09 -2.95
CA LYS A 234 -20.55 26.84 -3.46
C LYS A 234 -20.67 27.29 -4.90
N VAL A 235 -21.52 26.64 -5.66
CA VAL A 235 -21.89 26.98 -7.05
C VAL A 235 -23.38 26.84 -7.25
N CYS A 236 -23.98 27.72 -8.06
CA CYS A 236 -25.35 27.53 -8.49
C CYS A 236 -25.41 26.45 -9.58
N ARG A 237 -26.42 25.59 -9.53
CA ARG A 237 -26.58 24.45 -10.48
C ARG A 237 -26.55 24.86 -11.95
N THR A 238 -26.95 26.07 -12.27
CA THR A 238 -26.97 26.60 -13.63
C THR A 238 -25.63 27.18 -14.09
N GLN A 239 -24.64 27.29 -13.20
CA GLN A 239 -23.38 27.93 -13.49
C GLN A 239 -22.23 26.93 -13.56
N ASP A 240 -21.30 27.16 -14.49
CA ASP A 240 -20.03 26.45 -14.55
C ASP A 240 -19.18 26.79 -13.32
N TYR A 241 -18.62 25.78 -12.66
CA TYR A 241 -17.67 25.98 -11.57
C TYR A 241 -16.27 26.25 -12.12
N LYS A 242 -15.75 27.42 -11.83
CA LYS A 242 -14.40 27.84 -12.20
C LYS A 242 -13.51 27.83 -10.98
N PHE A 243 -12.33 27.29 -11.12
CA PHE A 243 -11.34 27.25 -10.06
C PHE A 243 -9.93 27.41 -10.62
N SER A 244 -9.00 27.72 -9.78
CA SER A 244 -7.56 27.74 -10.09
C SER A 244 -6.78 27.03 -9.00
N PHE A 245 -5.56 26.62 -9.31
CA PHE A 245 -4.65 26.05 -8.33
C PHE A 245 -3.20 26.33 -8.71
N THR A 246 -2.33 26.26 -7.71
CA THR A 246 -0.89 26.35 -7.88
C THR A 246 -0.23 25.04 -7.46
N LEU A 247 0.75 24.63 -8.23
CA LEU A 247 1.59 23.49 -7.87
C LEU A 247 2.81 23.95 -7.08
N PRO A 248 3.33 23.10 -6.20
CA PRO A 248 4.63 23.32 -5.58
C PRO A 248 5.74 23.28 -6.63
N GLU A 249 6.88 23.89 -6.30
CA GLU A 249 8.05 23.95 -7.18
C GLU A 249 8.51 22.53 -7.63
N GLY A 250 8.76 22.38 -8.92
CA GLY A 250 9.22 21.13 -9.53
C GLY A 250 8.11 20.07 -9.75
N ALA A 251 6.86 20.35 -9.36
CA ALA A 251 5.77 19.42 -9.68
C ALA A 251 5.33 19.53 -11.14
N THR A 252 4.91 18.41 -11.71
CA THR A 252 4.50 18.24 -13.11
C THR A 252 3.17 17.51 -13.22
N ASP A 253 2.72 17.27 -14.46
CA ASP A 253 1.55 16.46 -14.78
C ASP A 253 0.26 16.94 -14.06
N ALA A 254 0.04 18.27 -14.04
CA ALA A 254 -1.15 18.86 -13.47
C ALA A 254 -2.42 18.31 -14.12
N ALA A 255 -3.31 17.77 -13.32
CA ALA A 255 -4.61 17.29 -13.77
C ALA A 255 -5.69 17.59 -12.72
N TYR A 256 -6.95 17.55 -13.13
CA TYR A 256 -8.06 17.61 -12.20
C TYR A 256 -9.17 16.63 -12.60
N GLY A 257 -9.97 16.29 -11.65
CA GLY A 257 -11.19 15.51 -11.82
C GLY A 257 -12.25 15.96 -10.84
N TYR A 258 -13.44 15.42 -10.95
CA TYR A 258 -14.49 15.65 -9.98
C TYR A 258 -15.30 14.38 -9.76
N GLU A 259 -15.80 14.22 -8.57
CA GLU A 259 -16.61 13.07 -8.17
C GLU A 259 -17.93 13.53 -7.57
N PHE A 260 -19.01 12.93 -8.03
CA PHE A 260 -20.30 12.86 -7.36
C PHE A 260 -20.42 11.49 -6.69
N ILE A 261 -21.43 11.26 -5.87
CA ILE A 261 -21.64 9.95 -5.23
C ILE A 261 -21.80 8.88 -6.31
N GLY A 262 -20.77 8.07 -6.52
CA GLY A 262 -20.75 6.95 -7.48
C GLY A 262 -20.54 7.31 -8.95
N LEU A 263 -20.33 8.59 -9.28
CA LEU A 263 -20.06 9.08 -10.64
C LEU A 263 -18.93 10.09 -10.60
N GLY A 264 -18.03 10.03 -11.57
CA GLY A 264 -16.92 10.97 -11.66
C GLY A 264 -16.43 11.13 -13.09
N ASP A 265 -15.66 12.18 -13.34
CA ASP A 265 -14.96 12.43 -14.59
C ASP A 265 -13.53 12.93 -14.30
N GLY A 266 -12.59 12.42 -15.06
CA GLY A 266 -11.16 12.77 -14.96
C GLY A 266 -10.24 11.60 -15.30
N PRO A 267 -8.93 11.86 -15.43
CA PRO A 267 -8.27 13.17 -15.28
C PRO A 267 -8.50 14.10 -16.48
N LEU A 268 -8.76 15.37 -16.19
CA LEU A 268 -8.91 16.46 -17.15
C LEU A 268 -7.66 17.35 -17.13
N THR A 269 -7.30 17.90 -18.27
CA THR A 269 -6.13 18.77 -18.38
C THR A 269 -6.54 20.22 -18.10
N PRO A 270 -5.90 20.91 -17.12
CA PRO A 270 -6.13 22.32 -16.87
C PRO A 270 -5.44 23.21 -17.91
N THR A 271 -5.94 24.43 -18.09
CA THR A 271 -5.21 25.49 -18.80
C THR A 271 -4.24 26.21 -17.85
N PHE A 272 -3.12 26.68 -18.39
CA PHE A 272 -2.16 27.45 -17.59
C PHE A 272 -2.19 28.91 -18.02
N GLU A 273 -2.64 29.77 -17.10
CA GLU A 273 -2.80 31.20 -17.36
C GLU A 273 -2.39 32.03 -16.14
N GLY A 274 -1.64 33.10 -16.37
CA GLY A 274 -1.27 34.03 -15.30
C GLY A 274 -0.47 33.41 -14.14
N GLY A 275 0.30 32.35 -14.38
CA GLY A 275 1.08 31.66 -13.36
C GLY A 275 0.28 30.63 -12.52
N MET A 276 -0.94 30.35 -12.90
CA MET A 276 -1.82 29.39 -12.23
C MET A 276 -2.42 28.39 -13.24
N TYR A 277 -2.74 27.21 -12.77
CA TYR A 277 -3.55 26.26 -13.50
C TYR A 277 -5.03 26.56 -13.27
N CYS A 278 -5.82 26.57 -14.34
CA CYS A 278 -7.25 26.89 -14.30
C CYS A 278 -8.05 25.70 -14.82
N GLY A 279 -9.15 25.40 -14.14
CA GLY A 279 -10.09 24.35 -14.53
C GLY A 279 -11.54 24.83 -14.52
N VAL A 280 -12.39 24.15 -15.27
CA VAL A 280 -13.82 24.45 -15.35
C VAL A 280 -14.60 23.14 -15.33
N ILE A 281 -15.52 23.02 -14.36
CA ILE A 281 -16.52 21.94 -14.36
C ILE A 281 -17.82 22.54 -14.92
N LYS A 282 -18.28 21.98 -16.00
CA LYS A 282 -19.49 22.46 -16.68
C LYS A 282 -20.74 22.14 -15.88
N SER A 283 -21.67 23.08 -15.81
CA SER A 283 -22.96 22.91 -15.11
C SER A 283 -23.76 21.71 -15.64
N ALA A 284 -23.60 21.37 -16.91
CA ALA A 284 -24.23 20.20 -17.53
C ALA A 284 -23.75 18.85 -16.94
N ALA A 285 -22.63 18.84 -16.23
CA ALA A 285 -22.10 17.65 -15.56
C ALA A 285 -22.77 17.38 -14.19
N TYR A 286 -23.52 18.34 -13.64
CA TYR A 286 -24.12 18.18 -12.31
C TYR A 286 -25.36 17.26 -12.36
N PRO A 287 -25.33 16.08 -11.71
CA PRO A 287 -26.51 15.23 -11.61
C PRO A 287 -27.62 15.92 -10.84
N ALA A 288 -28.88 15.69 -11.23
CA ALA A 288 -30.04 16.42 -10.70
C ALA A 288 -30.21 16.31 -9.19
N GLU A 289 -29.88 15.15 -8.63
CA GLU A 289 -30.10 14.84 -7.21
C GLU A 289 -28.90 15.21 -6.32
N GLU A 290 -27.73 15.50 -6.90
CA GLU A 290 -26.52 15.78 -6.12
C GLU A 290 -26.50 17.21 -5.61
N THR A 291 -26.08 17.37 -4.36
CA THR A 291 -25.99 18.66 -3.66
C THR A 291 -24.56 19.11 -3.44
N SER A 292 -23.57 18.33 -3.80
CA SER A 292 -22.15 18.65 -3.76
C SER A 292 -21.35 17.77 -4.69
N PHE A 293 -20.13 18.16 -4.99
CA PHE A 293 -19.12 17.32 -5.63
C PHE A 293 -17.78 17.50 -4.94
N LYS A 294 -16.91 16.52 -5.11
CA LYS A 294 -15.51 16.58 -4.69
C LYS A 294 -14.67 16.95 -5.92
N LEU A 295 -14.01 18.09 -5.88
CA LEU A 295 -12.96 18.46 -6.82
C LEU A 295 -11.65 17.82 -6.36
N ILE A 296 -10.99 17.10 -7.24
CA ILE A 296 -9.70 16.45 -7.00
C ILE A 296 -8.70 17.08 -7.97
N VAL A 297 -7.61 17.60 -7.44
CA VAL A 297 -6.49 18.12 -8.23
C VAL A 297 -5.29 17.24 -7.95
N SER A 298 -4.63 16.75 -8.99
CA SER A 298 -3.49 15.85 -8.89
C SER A 298 -2.28 16.38 -9.65
N ALA A 299 -1.12 15.97 -9.21
CA ALA A 299 0.16 16.28 -9.84
C ALA A 299 1.18 15.20 -9.48
N LYS A 300 2.36 15.26 -10.10
CA LYS A 300 3.53 14.44 -9.76
C LYS A 300 4.66 15.31 -9.24
N THR A 301 5.37 14.81 -8.25
CA THR A 301 6.64 15.39 -7.83
C THR A 301 7.70 15.21 -8.92
N ALA A 302 8.81 15.92 -8.83
CA ALA A 302 9.91 15.78 -9.79
C ALA A 302 10.50 14.36 -9.87
N ASP A 303 10.37 13.57 -8.81
CA ASP A 303 10.79 12.16 -8.76
C ASP A 303 9.66 11.17 -9.11
N GLY A 304 8.48 11.67 -9.49
CA GLY A 304 7.39 10.87 -10.07
C GLY A 304 6.35 10.35 -9.07
N PHE A 305 6.37 10.77 -7.80
CA PHE A 305 5.30 10.43 -6.84
C PHE A 305 4.02 11.20 -7.17
N GLU A 306 2.89 10.49 -7.26
CA GLU A 306 1.57 11.10 -7.49
C GLU A 306 0.96 11.57 -6.17
N PHE A 307 0.49 12.81 -6.15
CA PHE A 307 -0.18 13.38 -4.98
C PHE A 307 -1.38 14.23 -5.42
N SER A 308 -2.30 14.45 -4.50
CA SER A 308 -3.52 15.18 -4.79
C SER A 308 -3.97 16.05 -3.62
N ALA A 309 -4.83 17.03 -3.94
CA ALA A 309 -5.61 17.77 -2.98
C ALA A 309 -7.07 17.73 -3.37
N GLU A 310 -7.95 17.83 -2.38
CA GLU A 310 -9.39 17.73 -2.56
C GLU A 310 -10.09 18.98 -2.04
N LYS A 311 -11.18 19.36 -2.69
CA LYS A 311 -12.09 20.41 -2.26
C LYS A 311 -13.52 20.00 -2.48
N THR A 312 -14.33 19.99 -1.43
CA THR A 312 -15.76 19.77 -1.55
C THR A 312 -16.46 21.08 -1.91
N VAL A 313 -17.28 21.05 -2.94
CA VAL A 313 -18.04 22.21 -3.42
C VAL A 313 -19.53 21.89 -3.36
N ALA A 314 -20.30 22.74 -2.67
CA ALA A 314 -21.75 22.56 -2.57
C ALA A 314 -22.47 23.10 -3.83
N ILE A 315 -23.45 22.35 -4.32
CA ILE A 315 -24.33 22.76 -5.44
C ILE A 315 -25.61 23.30 -4.86
N GLN A 316 -25.94 24.55 -5.17
CA GLN A 316 -27.20 25.16 -4.79
C GLN A 316 -28.24 25.05 -5.92
N ASN A 317 -29.38 24.45 -5.60
CA ASN A 317 -30.49 24.26 -6.56
C ASN A 317 -31.29 25.53 -6.78
N ALA A 318 -31.29 26.45 -5.81
CA ALA A 318 -31.99 27.72 -5.88
C ALA A 318 -31.03 28.89 -5.59
N HIS A 319 -31.25 30.00 -6.22
CA HIS A 319 -30.55 31.24 -5.92
C HIS A 319 -30.86 31.71 -4.50
N SER A 320 -29.88 32.29 -3.81
CA SER A 320 -30.04 32.78 -2.44
C SER A 320 -29.22 34.03 -2.21
N GLY A 321 -29.57 34.75 -1.13
CA GLY A 321 -28.95 36.01 -0.76
C GLY A 321 -29.42 37.20 -1.59
N GLY A 322 -28.89 38.40 -1.32
CA GLY A 322 -29.33 39.64 -1.91
C GLY A 322 -30.73 40.05 -1.49
N THR A 323 -31.14 41.23 -1.91
CA THR A 323 -32.45 41.79 -1.57
C THR A 323 -33.08 42.39 -2.82
N ALA A 324 -34.29 41.94 -3.17
CA ALA A 324 -35.06 42.58 -4.23
C ALA A 324 -35.55 43.97 -3.81
N THR A 325 -35.67 44.86 -4.76
CA THR A 325 -36.23 46.17 -4.57
C THR A 325 -37.43 46.39 -5.54
N CYS A 326 -38.09 47.53 -5.44
CA CYS A 326 -39.17 47.90 -6.37
C CYS A 326 -38.71 48.04 -7.84
N THR A 327 -37.40 48.03 -8.11
CA THR A 327 -36.84 48.20 -9.47
C THR A 327 -35.87 47.11 -9.86
N ASN A 328 -35.24 46.44 -8.90
CA ASN A 328 -34.23 45.45 -9.16
C ASN A 328 -34.59 44.13 -8.46
N LYS A 329 -34.46 43.03 -9.14
CA LYS A 329 -34.57 41.70 -8.57
C LYS A 329 -33.41 41.44 -7.59
N ALA A 330 -33.56 40.51 -6.65
CA ALA A 330 -32.47 40.04 -5.82
C ALA A 330 -31.33 39.52 -6.69
N VAL A 331 -30.09 39.77 -6.25
CA VAL A 331 -28.88 39.24 -6.91
C VAL A 331 -28.33 38.14 -6.06
N CYS A 332 -28.18 36.96 -6.64
CA CYS A 332 -27.63 35.79 -5.96
C CYS A 332 -26.19 36.07 -5.49
N GLU A 333 -25.91 35.90 -4.21
CA GLU A 333 -24.58 36.13 -3.62
C GLU A 333 -23.53 35.12 -4.08
N ILE A 334 -23.98 34.01 -4.65
CA ILE A 334 -23.08 32.94 -5.11
C ILE A 334 -22.71 33.12 -6.58
N CYS A 335 -23.70 33.38 -7.46
CA CYS A 335 -23.46 33.44 -8.91
C CYS A 335 -23.59 34.82 -9.53
N GLY A 336 -24.07 35.80 -8.78
CA GLY A 336 -24.28 37.18 -9.27
C GLY A 336 -25.50 37.32 -10.22
N GLU A 337 -26.27 36.27 -10.44
CA GLU A 337 -27.47 36.38 -11.30
C GLU A 337 -28.63 37.02 -10.55
N SER A 338 -29.42 37.79 -11.27
CA SER A 338 -30.68 38.36 -10.78
C SER A 338 -31.77 37.30 -10.76
N TYR A 339 -32.48 37.12 -9.66
CA TYR A 339 -33.50 36.11 -9.47
C TYR A 339 -34.72 36.59 -8.68
N GLY A 340 -35.78 35.79 -8.71
CA GLY A 340 -37.01 36.10 -8.01
C GLY A 340 -37.81 37.22 -8.65
N GLU A 341 -38.76 37.77 -7.91
CA GLU A 341 -39.61 38.88 -8.32
C GLU A 341 -39.11 40.18 -7.70
N LEU A 342 -39.55 41.31 -8.25
CA LEU A 342 -39.34 42.62 -7.65
C LEU A 342 -40.09 42.69 -6.29
N ASP A 343 -39.53 43.33 -5.31
CA ASP A 343 -40.24 43.63 -4.05
C ASP A 343 -40.86 45.05 -4.13
N PRO A 344 -42.18 45.13 -4.41
CA PRO A 344 -42.83 46.42 -4.56
C PRO A 344 -42.84 47.28 -3.25
N ASN A 345 -42.50 46.66 -2.12
CA ASN A 345 -42.47 47.33 -0.82
C ASN A 345 -41.12 47.80 -0.40
N ASN A 346 -40.04 47.33 -1.09
CA ASN A 346 -38.66 47.73 -0.75
C ASN A 346 -38.18 48.87 -1.67
N HIS A 347 -38.21 50.07 -1.14
CA HIS A 347 -37.86 51.30 -1.86
C HIS A 347 -36.48 51.83 -1.43
N ALA A 348 -35.42 51.40 -2.13
CA ALA A 348 -34.02 51.76 -1.78
C ALA A 348 -33.72 53.28 -1.89
N ASN A 349 -34.50 54.02 -2.68
CA ASN A 349 -34.25 55.44 -2.95
C ASN A 349 -35.47 56.31 -2.57
N LEU A 350 -36.00 56.11 -1.38
CA LEU A 350 -37.13 56.87 -0.86
C LEU A 350 -36.64 58.25 -0.38
N LYS A 351 -37.09 59.31 -1.02
CA LYS A 351 -36.76 60.67 -0.73
C LYS A 351 -37.90 61.33 0.06
N HIS A 352 -37.62 61.85 1.22
CA HIS A 352 -38.53 62.64 2.03
C HIS A 352 -38.69 64.03 1.43
N ILE A 353 -39.92 64.51 1.34
CA ILE A 353 -40.28 65.86 0.91
C ILE A 353 -41.14 66.47 2.03
N ASP A 354 -40.61 67.52 2.67
CA ASP A 354 -41.27 68.23 3.76
C ASP A 354 -42.54 68.90 3.26
N ALA A 355 -43.53 69.05 4.16
CA ALA A 355 -44.73 69.77 3.89
C ALA A 355 -44.44 71.28 3.63
N LYS A 356 -45.01 71.78 2.60
CA LYS A 356 -44.93 73.24 2.28
C LYS A 356 -46.31 73.85 2.28
N ALA A 357 -46.53 74.88 3.08
CA ALA A 357 -47.79 75.54 3.15
C ALA A 357 -48.12 76.23 1.82
N ALA A 358 -49.39 76.08 1.35
CA ALA A 358 -49.91 76.77 0.19
C ALA A 358 -50.02 78.26 0.48
N THR A 359 -49.79 79.11 -0.51
CA THR A 359 -49.99 80.55 -0.46
C THR A 359 -51.08 81.00 -1.40
N LYS A 360 -51.43 82.27 -1.44
CA LYS A 360 -52.42 82.79 -2.41
C LYS A 360 -51.92 82.69 -3.85
N THR A 361 -50.61 82.68 -4.04
CA THR A 361 -49.97 82.67 -5.36
C THR A 361 -49.38 81.33 -5.82
N SER A 362 -49.07 80.45 -4.87
CA SER A 362 -48.44 79.17 -5.12
C SER A 362 -49.15 78.05 -4.37
N GLU A 363 -49.21 76.88 -4.99
CA GLU A 363 -49.60 75.61 -4.33
C GLU A 363 -48.59 75.20 -3.30
N GLY A 364 -49.03 74.52 -2.26
CA GLY A 364 -48.24 73.84 -1.28
C GLY A 364 -48.20 72.29 -1.57
N ASN A 365 -47.57 71.63 -0.65
CA ASN A 365 -47.62 70.16 -0.64
C ASN A 365 -47.76 69.68 0.79
N ILE A 366 -48.34 68.47 0.93
CA ILE A 366 -48.30 67.72 2.18
C ILE A 366 -46.90 67.12 2.34
N GLU A 367 -46.53 66.69 3.52
CA GLU A 367 -45.38 65.86 3.71
C GLU A 367 -45.59 64.52 2.98
N TYR A 368 -44.58 64.09 2.19
CA TYR A 368 -44.67 62.87 1.45
C TYR A 368 -43.29 62.30 1.15
N TRP A 369 -43.24 61.00 0.80
CA TRP A 369 -42.04 60.28 0.35
C TRP A 369 -42.19 59.93 -1.12
N TYR A 370 -41.11 60.15 -1.85
CA TYR A 370 -41.06 59.86 -3.28
C TYR A 370 -39.96 58.85 -3.59
N CYS A 371 -40.31 57.70 -4.20
CA CYS A 371 -39.36 56.75 -4.70
C CYS A 371 -38.95 57.11 -6.13
N SER A 372 -37.70 57.52 -6.34
CA SER A 372 -37.19 57.86 -7.65
C SER A 372 -37.04 56.64 -8.57
N GLY A 373 -36.94 55.44 -8.03
CA GLY A 373 -36.89 54.19 -8.78
C GLY A 373 -38.20 53.81 -9.45
N CYS A 374 -39.25 53.52 -8.68
CA CYS A 374 -40.56 53.16 -9.20
C CYS A 374 -41.48 54.38 -9.52
N LYS A 375 -41.00 55.62 -9.22
CA LYS A 375 -41.71 56.87 -9.51
C LYS A 375 -43.06 57.01 -8.78
N LYS A 376 -43.19 56.40 -7.62
CA LYS A 376 -44.38 56.43 -6.78
C LYS A 376 -44.23 57.35 -5.57
N TYR A 377 -45.38 57.85 -5.07
CA TYR A 377 -45.46 58.75 -3.92
C TYR A 377 -46.16 58.05 -2.77
N TYR A 378 -45.70 58.31 -1.54
CA TYR A 378 -46.18 57.66 -0.33
C TYR A 378 -46.43 58.70 0.78
N LYS A 379 -47.41 58.41 1.62
CA LYS A 379 -47.81 59.28 2.72
C LYS A 379 -46.98 59.03 3.99
N ASP A 380 -46.20 57.95 4.03
CA ASP A 380 -45.44 57.53 5.21
C ASP A 380 -44.03 57.10 4.84
N ALA A 381 -43.11 57.21 5.81
CA ALA A 381 -41.70 56.89 5.66
C ALA A 381 -41.44 55.41 5.35
N LYS A 382 -42.39 54.51 5.60
CA LYS A 382 -42.29 53.06 5.28
C LYS A 382 -42.85 52.72 3.92
N ALA A 383 -43.37 53.74 3.18
CA ALA A 383 -43.97 53.61 1.87
C ALA A 383 -45.13 52.58 1.83
N THR A 384 -45.91 52.50 2.91
CA THR A 384 -47.05 51.55 3.00
C THR A 384 -48.34 52.14 2.45
N GLN A 385 -48.43 53.48 2.35
CA GLN A 385 -49.60 54.19 1.85
C GLN A 385 -49.26 54.91 0.57
N GLU A 386 -49.50 54.27 -0.58
CA GLU A 386 -49.31 54.88 -1.90
C GLU A 386 -50.35 55.99 -2.12
N ILE A 387 -49.93 57.11 -2.66
CA ILE A 387 -50.76 58.25 -3.03
C ILE A 387 -50.43 58.68 -4.46
N THR A 388 -51.37 59.35 -5.11
CA THR A 388 -51.09 59.96 -6.41
C THR A 388 -50.31 61.27 -6.26
N LYS A 389 -49.66 61.68 -7.35
CA LYS A 389 -48.95 62.95 -7.38
C LYS A 389 -49.87 64.11 -7.01
N ASP A 390 -51.12 64.11 -7.49
CA ASP A 390 -52.08 65.14 -7.23
C ASP A 390 -52.51 65.24 -5.76
N GLN A 391 -52.50 64.10 -5.07
CA GLN A 391 -52.76 64.02 -3.64
C GLN A 391 -51.63 64.60 -2.77
N THR A 392 -50.44 64.80 -3.34
CA THR A 392 -49.37 65.55 -2.62
C THR A 392 -49.54 67.01 -2.64
N VAL A 393 -50.35 67.53 -3.56
CA VAL A 393 -50.51 69.00 -3.74
C VAL A 393 -51.58 69.55 -2.83
N THR A 394 -51.28 70.65 -2.18
CA THR A 394 -52.25 71.46 -1.43
C THR A 394 -52.63 72.71 -2.27
N ALA A 395 -53.90 72.78 -2.60
CA ALA A 395 -54.41 73.87 -3.46
C ALA A 395 -54.11 75.27 -2.88
N LYS A 396 -53.92 76.22 -3.75
CA LYS A 396 -53.73 77.62 -3.38
C LYS A 396 -54.84 78.10 -2.46
N LEU A 397 -54.48 78.95 -1.50
CA LEU A 397 -55.46 79.58 -0.62
C LEU A 397 -56.41 80.45 -1.43
N PRO A 398 -57.72 80.49 -1.14
CA PRO A 398 -58.66 81.26 -1.88
C PRO A 398 -58.36 82.79 -1.63
N GLY A 399 -58.34 83.53 -2.73
CA GLY A 399 -58.17 84.99 -2.67
C GLY A 399 -59.44 85.64 -2.05
N GLY A 400 -59.35 85.97 -0.81
CA GLY A 400 -60.47 86.60 -0.10
C GLY A 400 -60.82 87.94 -0.67
N THR A 401 -61.99 88.13 -1.30
CA THR A 401 -62.64 89.36 -1.47
C THR A 401 -63.35 89.71 -0.16
N VAL A 402 -62.93 90.75 0.49
CA VAL A 402 -63.59 91.27 1.69
C VAL A 402 -64.86 91.97 1.30
N LYS A 403 -66.02 91.60 1.79
CA LYS A 403 -67.20 92.39 1.87
C LYS A 403 -67.62 92.56 3.34
N PRO A 404 -67.84 93.78 3.79
CA PRO A 404 -68.07 94.03 5.21
C PRO A 404 -69.53 93.88 5.62
N GLY A 405 -69.76 93.43 6.79
CA GLY A 405 -71.04 93.67 7.43
C GLY A 405 -71.62 92.47 8.25
N ALA A 406 -71.73 92.85 9.52
CA ALA A 406 -72.66 92.49 10.57
C ALA A 406 -72.23 91.44 11.60
N ASP A 407 -72.13 92.02 12.75
CA ASP A 407 -72.08 91.39 14.07
C ASP A 407 -73.04 90.22 14.24
N LYS A 408 -72.60 89.12 14.87
CA LYS A 408 -73.32 88.49 15.94
C LYS A 408 -72.42 87.55 16.76
N SER A 409 -72.64 87.66 18.03
CA SER A 409 -72.10 87.15 19.26
C SER A 409 -71.77 85.62 19.29
N PRO A 410 -70.92 85.18 20.20
CA PRO A 410 -70.31 83.87 20.20
C PRO A 410 -71.23 82.76 20.70
N GLN A 411 -71.22 81.68 20.05
CA GLN A 411 -71.82 80.45 20.56
C GLN A 411 -70.72 79.39 20.83
N THR A 412 -70.54 79.18 22.13
CA THR A 412 -69.71 78.08 22.65
C THR A 412 -70.37 76.77 22.32
N GLY A 413 -69.70 76.01 21.58
CA GLY A 413 -70.05 74.62 21.33
C GLY A 413 -68.81 73.76 21.44
N ASP A 414 -68.72 73.08 22.53
CA ASP A 414 -67.75 71.96 22.77
C ASP A 414 -67.97 70.83 21.84
N ASN A 415 -67.03 70.55 20.93
CA ASN A 415 -66.97 69.38 20.15
C ASN A 415 -65.76 68.51 20.62
N SER A 416 -65.90 67.88 21.77
CA SER A 416 -65.04 66.81 22.19
C SER A 416 -65.28 65.60 21.30
N ASN A 417 -64.34 65.30 20.43
CA ASN A 417 -64.31 64.16 19.56
C ASN A 417 -64.16 62.85 20.38
N LEU A 418 -65.27 62.38 20.98
CA LEU A 418 -65.33 61.20 21.78
C LEU A 418 -64.89 59.90 21.03
N LEU A 419 -64.91 59.94 19.70
CA LEU A 419 -64.45 58.80 18.86
C LEU A 419 -62.94 58.68 18.80
N LEU A 420 -62.19 59.82 19.06
CA LEU A 420 -60.73 59.74 19.08
C LEU A 420 -60.16 59.10 20.33
N TRP A 421 -60.93 59.18 21.45
CA TRP A 421 -60.50 58.57 22.73
C TRP A 421 -60.83 57.11 22.84
N ILE A 422 -61.81 56.61 22.11
CA ILE A 422 -62.16 55.19 22.04
C ILE A 422 -61.16 54.42 21.18
N ALA A 423 -60.57 55.03 20.15
CA ALA A 423 -59.53 54.41 19.35
C ALA A 423 -58.18 54.23 20.07
N LEU A 424 -57.86 55.14 21.06
CA LEU A 424 -56.62 55.05 21.85
C LEU A 424 -56.70 53.96 22.97
N LEU A 425 -57.87 53.47 23.34
CA LEU A 425 -58.04 52.49 24.40
C LEU A 425 -57.89 51.03 23.95
N PHE A 426 -57.89 50.80 22.63
CA PHE A 426 -57.65 49.44 22.08
C PHE A 426 -56.21 49.13 21.67
N ILE A 427 -55.31 50.10 21.73
CA ILE A 427 -53.89 49.94 21.35
C ILE A 427 -52.98 49.60 22.54
N SER A 428 -53.49 49.77 23.81
CA SER A 428 -52.64 49.51 25.00
C SER A 428 -52.84 48.23 25.75
N GLY A 429 -53.63 47.30 25.19
CA GLY A 429 -54.04 46.03 25.86
C GLY A 429 -53.53 44.75 25.22
N GLY A 430 -52.35 44.73 24.68
CA GLY A 430 -51.85 43.51 23.99
C GLY A 430 -50.37 43.23 24.17
N ALA A 431 -49.87 43.33 25.38
CA ALA A 431 -48.50 42.83 25.64
C ALA A 431 -48.44 42.18 27.00
N ALA A 432 -48.57 40.88 27.05
CA ALA A 432 -47.91 39.95 28.00
C ALA A 432 -48.56 38.56 27.99
N ILE A 433 -48.05 37.68 27.22
CA ILE A 433 -48.00 36.27 27.65
C ILE A 433 -46.67 35.71 27.17
N GLY A 434 -45.74 35.56 28.09
CA GLY A 434 -44.53 34.83 27.94
C GLY A 434 -44.75 33.33 27.92
N THR A 435 -44.01 32.65 27.15
CA THR A 435 -43.85 31.20 27.37
C THR A 435 -42.40 30.84 27.34
N THR A 436 -41.89 30.56 28.50
CA THR A 436 -40.67 29.80 28.77
C THR A 436 -40.82 28.41 28.20
N VAL A 437 -39.87 27.98 27.38
CA VAL A 437 -39.66 26.57 27.07
C VAL A 437 -38.30 26.13 27.59
N VAL A 438 -38.39 25.20 28.47
CA VAL A 438 -37.34 24.58 29.25
C VAL A 438 -36.50 23.64 28.38
N SER A 439 -35.18 23.84 28.44
CA SER A 439 -34.16 22.87 28.00
C SER A 439 -34.26 21.60 28.83
N ARG A 440 -34.34 20.45 28.16
CA ARG A 440 -33.99 19.15 28.75
C ARG A 440 -32.78 18.56 27.99
N LYS A 441 -31.63 18.60 28.67
CA LYS A 441 -30.51 17.68 28.44
C LYS A 441 -30.95 16.26 28.71
N LYS A 442 -30.62 15.31 27.85
CA LYS A 442 -30.41 13.92 28.23
C LYS A 442 -29.01 13.46 27.76
N LYS A 443 -28.16 13.23 28.77
CA LYS A 443 -27.05 12.28 28.75
C LYS A 443 -27.59 10.87 28.71
N TYR A 444 -26.94 9.96 27.98
CA TYR A 444 -26.62 8.58 28.35
C TYR A 444 -25.64 8.04 27.32
N ASN A 445 -24.44 7.77 27.74
CA ASN A 445 -23.64 6.55 27.92
C ASN A 445 -24.07 5.33 27.07
N LYS A 446 -23.20 4.91 26.15
CA LYS A 446 -22.32 3.75 26.27
C LYS A 446 -21.36 3.78 25.12
#